data_a17ab9c9a6a4f4eaec9ba4f91460fb87
#
_entry.id   a17ab9c9a6a4f4eaec9ba4f91460fb87
#
_cell.length_a   1.000
_cell.length_b   1.000
_cell.length_c   1.000
_cell.angle_alpha   90.00
_cell.angle_beta   90.00
_cell.angle_gamma   90.00
#
_symmetry.space_group_name_H-M   'P 1'
#
loop_
_entity.id
_entity.type
_entity.pdbx_description
1 polymer ?
#
loop_
_entity_poly.entity_id
_entity_poly.type
_entity_poly.pdbx_seq_one_letter_code
_entity_poly.pdbx_strand_id
1 'polypeptide(L)'
;VNKGLEVMEARWLFGVEMDQVQVVVQPASIIHSMVEFEDGAVIAQLGTPDMKLPIQYALYYPERRFLPGDRLDFEKLTKISFEVPDMETFRGLKLAYEAGRRGGTLPTVFNAANEMAVAMFLERKINYLTIVDMIEGAMEHHCVKPSPDVAQILEAEQETYDYITSKWN
;
A
#
# COMPACT_ATOMS: atom_id res chain seq x y z
N VAL A 1 -2.45 5.88 0.94
CA VAL A 1 -3.18 4.63 1.19
C VAL A 1 -2.58 3.47 0.41
N ASN A 2 -2.56 3.51 -0.94
CA ASN A 2 -2.13 2.38 -1.78
C ASN A 2 -0.76 1.80 -1.35
N LYS A 3 0.25 2.64 -1.17
CA LYS A 3 1.57 2.19 -0.71
C LYS A 3 1.53 1.59 0.71
N GLY A 4 0.59 2.03 1.54
CA GLY A 4 0.37 1.45 2.86
C GLY A 4 -0.20 0.03 2.80
N LEU A 5 -1.12 -0.24 1.88
CA LEU A 5 -1.63 -1.59 1.62
C LEU A 5 -0.50 -2.51 1.12
N GLU A 6 0.36 -2.01 0.22
CA GLU A 6 1.52 -2.75 -0.27
C GLU A 6 2.53 -3.08 0.85
N VAL A 7 2.69 -2.23 1.86
CA VAL A 7 3.54 -2.53 3.04
C VAL A 7 2.96 -3.69 3.85
N MET A 8 1.63 -3.68 4.10
CA MET A 8 0.96 -4.78 4.77
C MET A 8 1.03 -6.07 3.95
N GLU A 9 0.88 -5.98 2.64
CA GLU A 9 1.01 -7.09 1.69
C GLU A 9 2.42 -7.69 1.73
N ALA A 10 3.46 -6.85 1.68
CA ALA A 10 4.85 -7.29 1.75
C ALA A 10 5.16 -8.06 3.05
N ARG A 11 4.62 -7.62 4.19
CA ARG A 11 4.72 -8.34 5.45
C ARG A 11 4.27 -9.79 5.33
N TRP A 12 3.11 -10.01 4.73
CA TRP A 12 2.53 -11.34 4.60
C TRP A 12 3.20 -12.19 3.52
N LEU A 13 3.55 -11.59 2.38
CA LEU A 13 4.18 -12.31 1.27
C LEU A 13 5.61 -12.75 1.60
N PHE A 14 6.35 -11.95 2.36
CA PHE A 14 7.76 -12.21 2.66
C PHE A 14 8.01 -12.68 4.09
N GLY A 15 6.98 -12.71 4.96
CA GLY A 15 7.12 -13.11 6.35
C GLY A 15 8.01 -12.17 7.17
N VAL A 16 7.99 -10.88 6.86
CA VAL A 16 8.80 -9.85 7.53
C VAL A 16 7.94 -9.03 8.48
N GLU A 17 8.58 -8.33 9.42
CA GLU A 17 7.89 -7.38 10.29
C GLU A 17 7.64 -6.05 9.59
N MET A 18 6.63 -5.30 10.05
CA MET A 18 6.26 -4.00 9.46
C MET A 18 7.44 -3.01 9.42
N ASP A 19 8.32 -3.06 10.41
CA ASP A 19 9.47 -2.15 10.52
C ASP A 19 10.64 -2.55 9.60
N GLN A 20 10.59 -3.74 9.00
CA GLN A 20 11.53 -4.18 7.97
C GLN A 20 11.10 -3.75 6.56
N VAL A 21 9.88 -3.20 6.41
CA VAL A 21 9.39 -2.69 5.13
C VAL A 21 9.47 -1.17 5.13
N GLN A 22 10.46 -0.63 4.44
CA GLN A 22 10.65 0.81 4.32
C GLN A 22 10.04 1.34 3.01
N VAL A 23 9.31 2.46 3.11
CA VAL A 23 8.82 3.20 1.95
C VAL A 23 9.73 4.37 1.66
N VAL A 24 10.15 4.50 0.41
CA VAL A 24 10.87 5.66 -0.11
C VAL A 24 10.14 6.23 -1.32
N VAL A 25 10.26 7.52 -1.54
CA VAL A 25 9.72 8.18 -2.73
C VAL A 25 10.82 8.28 -3.77
N GLN A 26 10.54 7.79 -4.98
CA GLN A 26 11.43 7.91 -6.13
C GLN A 26 10.67 8.63 -7.26
N PRO A 27 10.88 9.97 -7.42
CA PRO A 27 10.04 10.80 -8.29
C PRO A 27 10.04 10.38 -9.76
N ALA A 28 11.17 9.84 -10.26
CA ALA A 28 11.26 9.37 -11.65
C ALA A 28 10.56 8.02 -11.90
N SER A 29 10.11 7.33 -10.83
CA SER A 29 9.43 6.03 -10.91
C SER A 29 10.18 4.98 -11.74
N ILE A 30 11.49 4.89 -11.55
CA ILE A 30 12.38 3.96 -12.27
C ILE A 30 12.72 2.76 -11.38
N ILE A 31 12.90 2.98 -10.08
CA ILE A 31 13.12 1.93 -9.10
C ILE A 31 11.77 1.58 -8.48
N HIS A 32 11.37 0.31 -8.59
CA HIS A 32 10.07 -0.15 -8.14
C HIS A 32 10.12 -0.98 -6.86
N SER A 33 11.24 -1.67 -6.61
CA SER A 33 11.50 -2.40 -5.38
C SER A 33 12.99 -2.51 -5.10
N MET A 34 13.33 -2.65 -3.82
CA MET A 34 14.70 -2.89 -3.36
C MET A 34 14.67 -3.92 -2.23
N VAL A 35 15.72 -4.71 -2.16
CA VAL A 35 15.95 -5.66 -1.05
C VAL A 35 17.32 -5.34 -0.47
N GLU A 36 17.37 -5.08 0.83
CA GLU A 36 18.60 -4.95 1.61
C GLU A 36 18.89 -6.29 2.31
N PHE A 37 20.12 -6.76 2.17
CA PHE A 37 20.58 -7.99 2.81
C PHE A 37 21.27 -7.70 4.14
N GLU A 38 21.50 -8.72 4.95
CA GLU A 38 22.11 -8.61 6.27
C GLU A 38 23.53 -7.99 6.25
N ASP A 39 24.23 -8.11 5.15
CA ASP A 39 25.56 -7.50 4.94
C ASP A 39 25.50 -6.04 4.50
N GLY A 40 24.29 -5.47 4.36
CA GLY A 40 24.05 -4.10 3.92
C GLY A 40 24.05 -3.93 2.39
N ALA A 41 24.23 -5.01 1.60
CA ALA A 41 24.09 -4.93 0.16
C ALA A 41 22.63 -4.69 -0.23
N VAL A 42 22.39 -3.81 -1.22
CA VAL A 42 21.04 -3.51 -1.72
C VAL A 42 20.93 -3.90 -3.18
N ILE A 43 19.94 -4.70 -3.52
CA ILE A 43 19.57 -5.01 -4.90
C ILE A 43 18.27 -4.32 -5.25
N ALA A 44 18.25 -3.60 -6.37
CA ALA A 44 17.09 -2.86 -6.85
C ALA A 44 16.62 -3.40 -8.20
N GLN A 45 15.29 -3.46 -8.38
CA GLN A 45 14.68 -3.68 -9.68
C GLN A 45 14.42 -2.32 -10.34
N LEU A 46 15.02 -2.10 -11.50
CA LEU A 46 14.86 -0.92 -12.32
C LEU A 46 14.10 -1.26 -13.61
N GLY A 47 13.27 -0.33 -14.08
CA GLY A 47 12.55 -0.47 -15.33
C GLY A 47 11.81 0.81 -15.70
N THR A 48 11.31 0.88 -16.93
CA THR A 48 10.31 1.89 -17.29
C THR A 48 9.03 1.64 -16.51
N PRO A 49 8.22 2.68 -16.20
CA PRO A 49 6.99 2.53 -15.43
C PRO A 49 5.87 1.88 -16.26
N ASP A 50 6.03 0.61 -16.59
CA ASP A 50 5.07 -0.21 -17.34
C ASP A 50 4.84 -1.54 -16.62
N MET A 51 3.59 -1.79 -16.22
CA MET A 51 3.18 -3.03 -15.55
C MET A 51 3.32 -4.29 -16.42
N LYS A 52 3.47 -4.16 -17.74
CA LYS A 52 3.70 -5.32 -18.61
C LYS A 52 4.98 -6.08 -18.24
N LEU A 53 6.02 -5.38 -17.77
CA LEU A 53 7.28 -6.00 -17.38
C LEU A 53 7.11 -7.01 -16.22
N PRO A 54 6.59 -6.62 -15.04
CA PRO A 54 6.39 -7.56 -13.94
C PRO A 54 5.32 -8.61 -14.25
N ILE A 55 4.25 -8.28 -14.96
CA ILE A 55 3.22 -9.23 -15.36
C ILE A 55 3.78 -10.30 -16.28
N GLN A 56 4.53 -9.92 -17.34
CA GLN A 56 5.17 -10.89 -18.23
C GLN A 56 6.12 -11.81 -17.46
N TYR A 57 6.94 -11.25 -16.55
CA TYR A 57 7.87 -12.05 -15.78
C TYR A 57 7.16 -13.02 -14.84
N ALA A 58 6.07 -12.63 -14.21
CA ALA A 58 5.27 -13.52 -13.36
C ALA A 58 4.68 -14.70 -14.17
N LEU A 59 4.24 -14.45 -15.40
CA LEU A 59 3.65 -15.48 -16.27
C LEU A 59 4.69 -16.46 -16.82
N TYR A 60 5.93 -16.01 -17.02
CA TYR A 60 6.99 -16.84 -17.63
C TYR A 60 8.10 -17.23 -16.67
N TYR A 61 7.94 -16.91 -15.38
CA TYR A 61 8.95 -17.23 -14.37
C TYR A 61 9.48 -18.68 -14.48
N PRO A 62 10.80 -18.90 -14.40
CA PRO A 62 11.89 -17.93 -14.19
C PRO A 62 12.46 -17.32 -15.48
N GLU A 63 11.86 -17.56 -16.63
CA GLU A 63 12.38 -17.11 -17.93
C GLU A 63 12.17 -15.62 -18.16
N ARG A 64 13.18 -14.97 -18.77
CA ARG A 64 13.06 -13.61 -19.28
C ARG A 64 12.82 -13.65 -20.78
N ARG A 65 11.68 -13.10 -21.23
CA ARG A 65 11.32 -13.06 -22.66
C ARG A 65 11.37 -11.65 -23.19
N PHE A 66 11.51 -11.53 -24.50
CA PHE A 66 11.47 -10.23 -25.16
C PHE A 66 10.11 -9.56 -24.92
N LEU A 67 10.14 -8.30 -24.49
CA LEU A 67 9.00 -7.42 -24.35
C LEU A 67 9.23 -6.19 -25.22
N PRO A 68 8.39 -5.90 -26.22
CA PRO A 68 8.49 -4.68 -27.01
C PRO A 68 8.13 -3.46 -26.15
N GLY A 69 8.78 -2.33 -26.40
CA GLY A 69 8.58 -1.08 -25.70
C GLY A 69 9.87 -0.39 -25.30
N ASP A 70 9.72 0.72 -24.59
CA ASP A 70 10.85 1.56 -24.18
C ASP A 70 11.77 0.83 -23.19
N ARG A 71 13.04 1.13 -23.28
CA ARG A 71 14.10 0.66 -22.37
C ARG A 71 14.65 1.81 -21.58
N LEU A 72 15.21 1.51 -20.40
CA LEU A 72 15.99 2.51 -19.68
C LEU A 72 17.22 2.88 -20.51
N ASP A 73 17.39 4.18 -20.68
CA ASP A 73 18.52 4.80 -21.38
C ASP A 73 19.42 5.45 -20.31
N PHE A 74 20.52 4.80 -19.97
CA PHE A 74 21.45 5.27 -18.94
C PHE A 74 22.28 6.49 -19.38
N GLU A 75 22.30 6.84 -20.67
CA GLU A 75 22.89 8.10 -21.12
C GLU A 75 22.00 9.29 -20.76
N LYS A 76 20.68 9.08 -20.73
CA LYS A 76 19.69 10.09 -20.30
C LYS A 76 19.43 10.06 -18.80
N LEU A 77 19.50 8.87 -18.19
CA LEU A 77 19.30 8.69 -16.76
C LEU A 77 20.59 9.01 -15.99
N THR A 78 20.90 10.28 -15.87
CA THR A 78 22.15 10.77 -15.23
C THR A 78 22.05 10.86 -13.71
N LYS A 79 20.84 10.80 -13.11
CA LYS A 79 20.62 10.96 -11.67
C LYS A 79 19.43 10.14 -11.21
N ILE A 80 19.60 9.46 -10.09
CA ILE A 80 18.52 8.84 -9.31
C ILE A 80 18.49 9.53 -7.95
N SER A 81 17.30 9.95 -7.51
CA SER A 81 17.10 10.59 -6.21
C SER A 81 16.01 9.89 -5.43
N PHE A 82 16.14 9.91 -4.11
CA PHE A 82 15.16 9.41 -3.18
C PHE A 82 14.73 10.52 -2.23
N GLU A 83 13.47 10.46 -1.79
CA GLU A 83 12.91 11.35 -0.81
C GLU A 83 12.23 10.54 0.30
N VAL A 84 12.18 11.10 1.48
CA VAL A 84 11.45 10.51 2.61
C VAL A 84 9.96 10.83 2.45
N PRO A 85 9.05 9.85 2.63
CA PRO A 85 7.62 10.13 2.60
C PRO A 85 7.22 11.12 3.70
N ASP A 86 6.47 12.15 3.33
CA ASP A 86 5.85 13.08 4.28
C ASP A 86 4.63 12.42 4.93
N MET A 87 4.83 11.85 6.12
CA MET A 87 3.81 11.13 6.88
C MET A 87 2.77 12.05 7.52
N GLU A 88 3.07 13.34 7.66
CA GLU A 88 2.13 14.30 8.25
C GLU A 88 1.15 14.82 7.20
N THR A 89 1.63 15.15 6.01
CA THR A 89 0.76 15.52 4.89
C THR A 89 0.01 14.32 4.32
N PHE A 90 0.68 13.17 4.20
CA PHE A 90 0.11 11.94 3.63
C PHE A 90 -0.23 10.92 4.73
N ARG A 91 -1.12 11.30 5.67
CA ARG A 91 -1.52 10.51 6.84
C ARG A 91 -1.93 9.06 6.51
N GLY A 92 -2.46 8.81 5.31
CA GLY A 92 -2.88 7.47 4.90
C GLY A 92 -1.76 6.42 4.94
N LEU A 93 -0.49 6.79 4.75
CA LEU A 93 0.63 5.87 4.92
C LEU A 93 0.92 5.61 6.40
N LYS A 94 0.89 6.65 7.24
CA LYS A 94 1.03 6.54 8.71
C LYS A 94 -0.03 5.62 9.31
N LEU A 95 -1.30 5.81 8.94
CA LEU A 95 -2.42 4.97 9.38
C LEU A 95 -2.27 3.51 8.95
N ALA A 96 -1.75 3.26 7.75
CA ALA A 96 -1.48 1.91 7.30
C ALA A 96 -0.40 1.20 8.13
N TYR A 97 0.70 1.89 8.46
CA TYR A 97 1.71 1.35 9.38
C TYR A 97 1.11 1.06 10.76
N GLU A 98 0.26 1.95 11.28
CA GLU A 98 -0.44 1.73 12.54
C GLU A 98 -1.35 0.49 12.47
N ALA A 99 -2.18 0.39 11.41
CA ALA A 99 -3.05 -0.75 11.20
C ALA A 99 -2.27 -2.07 11.13
N GLY A 100 -1.18 -2.09 10.36
CA GLY A 100 -0.34 -3.27 10.21
C GLY A 100 0.41 -3.68 11.49
N ARG A 101 0.88 -2.72 12.31
CA ARG A 101 1.53 -2.99 13.60
C ARG A 101 0.54 -3.50 14.64
N ARG A 102 -0.64 -2.90 14.75
CA ARG A 102 -1.69 -3.35 15.67
C ARG A 102 -2.26 -4.69 15.26
N GLY A 103 -2.33 -4.97 13.96
CA GLY A 103 -2.79 -6.25 13.43
C GLY A 103 -4.25 -6.57 13.74
N GLY A 104 -4.55 -7.87 13.89
CA GLY A 104 -5.92 -8.33 14.14
C GLY A 104 -6.88 -7.93 13.03
N THR A 105 -8.03 -7.38 13.41
CA THR A 105 -9.04 -6.88 12.46
C THR A 105 -8.76 -5.47 11.93
N LEU A 106 -7.76 -4.74 12.44
CA LEU A 106 -7.55 -3.34 12.05
C LEU A 106 -7.13 -3.13 10.59
N PRO A 107 -6.31 -3.99 9.96
CA PRO A 107 -6.05 -3.93 8.51
C PRO A 107 -7.32 -4.05 7.67
N THR A 108 -8.27 -4.89 8.08
CA THR A 108 -9.59 -5.02 7.43
C THR A 108 -10.38 -3.72 7.51
N VAL A 109 -10.43 -3.11 8.69
CA VAL A 109 -11.11 -1.82 8.90
C VAL A 109 -10.49 -0.71 8.05
N PHE A 110 -9.14 -0.64 8.01
CA PHE A 110 -8.43 0.31 7.16
C PHE A 110 -8.82 0.16 5.69
N ASN A 111 -8.85 -1.08 5.18
CA ASN A 111 -9.18 -1.33 3.78
C ASN A 111 -10.67 -1.09 3.48
N ALA A 112 -11.58 -1.59 4.31
CA ALA A 112 -13.02 -1.40 4.15
C ALA A 112 -13.40 0.10 4.16
N ALA A 113 -12.82 0.87 5.08
CA ALA A 113 -13.02 2.31 5.13
C ALA A 113 -12.49 3.01 3.88
N ASN A 114 -11.31 2.60 3.39
CA ASN A 114 -10.74 3.12 2.14
C ASN A 114 -11.64 2.82 0.94
N GLU A 115 -12.14 1.61 0.79
CA GLU A 115 -13.01 1.23 -0.34
C GLU A 115 -14.29 2.07 -0.37
N MET A 116 -14.98 2.19 0.76
CA MET A 116 -16.17 3.04 0.84
C MET A 116 -15.88 4.52 0.57
N ALA A 117 -14.83 5.06 1.19
CA ALA A 117 -14.45 6.45 1.00
C ALA A 117 -14.08 6.76 -0.46
N VAL A 118 -13.35 5.86 -1.12
CA VAL A 118 -13.02 5.99 -2.54
C VAL A 118 -14.29 5.92 -3.40
N ALA A 119 -15.22 5.00 -3.13
CA ALA A 119 -16.49 4.93 -3.84
C ALA A 119 -17.28 6.24 -3.70
N MET A 120 -17.43 6.77 -2.49
CA MET A 120 -18.11 8.04 -2.22
C MET A 120 -17.40 9.24 -2.89
N PHE A 121 -16.09 9.23 -2.95
CA PHE A 121 -15.32 10.26 -3.66
C PHE A 121 -15.57 10.22 -5.16
N LEU A 122 -15.56 9.04 -5.78
CA LEU A 122 -15.84 8.87 -7.20
C LEU A 122 -17.27 9.28 -7.56
N GLU A 123 -18.22 9.07 -6.65
CA GLU A 123 -19.59 9.56 -6.75
C GLU A 123 -19.74 11.06 -6.41
N ARG A 124 -18.64 11.76 -6.09
CA ARG A 124 -18.60 13.18 -5.72
C ARG A 124 -19.40 13.54 -4.46
N LYS A 125 -19.61 12.59 -3.56
CA LYS A 125 -20.29 12.79 -2.27
C LYS A 125 -19.36 13.40 -1.21
N ILE A 126 -18.06 13.16 -1.33
CA ILE A 126 -17.03 13.67 -0.39
C ILE A 126 -15.86 14.31 -1.15
N ASN A 127 -15.05 15.08 -0.42
CA ASN A 127 -13.80 15.64 -0.92
C ASN A 127 -12.65 14.61 -0.77
N TYR A 128 -11.57 14.80 -1.55
CA TYR A 128 -10.41 13.93 -1.56
C TYR A 128 -9.78 13.75 -0.16
N LEU A 129 -9.62 14.81 0.61
CA LEU A 129 -9.03 14.75 1.95
C LEU A 129 -9.91 14.00 2.95
N THR A 130 -11.22 14.00 2.75
CA THR A 130 -12.18 13.27 3.59
C THR A 130 -11.94 11.75 3.56
N ILE A 131 -11.34 11.22 2.50
CA ILE A 131 -10.99 9.78 2.43
C ILE A 131 -10.15 9.36 3.64
N VAL A 132 -9.10 10.11 3.95
CA VAL A 132 -8.21 9.78 5.08
C VAL A 132 -8.89 10.00 6.42
N ASP A 133 -9.73 11.03 6.54
CA ASP A 133 -10.51 11.30 7.76
C ASP A 133 -11.49 10.16 8.06
N MET A 134 -12.10 9.59 7.03
CA MET A 134 -13.00 8.44 7.17
C MET A 134 -12.25 7.17 7.63
N ILE A 135 -11.07 6.92 7.06
CA ILE A 135 -10.22 5.79 7.45
C ILE A 135 -9.81 5.93 8.91
N GLU A 136 -9.28 7.10 9.30
CA GLU A 136 -8.85 7.39 10.67
C GLU A 136 -10.01 7.22 11.65
N GLY A 137 -11.17 7.82 11.37
CA GLY A 137 -12.36 7.71 12.22
C GLY A 137 -12.88 6.28 12.35
N ALA A 138 -12.82 5.47 11.30
CA ALA A 138 -13.21 4.07 11.39
C ALA A 138 -12.22 3.25 12.24
N MET A 139 -10.91 3.48 12.09
CA MET A 139 -9.87 2.83 12.89
C MET A 139 -9.95 3.19 14.37
N GLU A 140 -10.26 4.44 14.70
CA GLU A 140 -10.45 4.90 16.07
C GLU A 140 -11.71 4.33 16.72
N HIS A 141 -12.80 4.18 15.95
CA HIS A 141 -14.07 3.65 16.43
C HIS A 141 -14.02 2.14 16.70
N HIS A 142 -13.20 1.41 15.95
CA HIS A 142 -13.19 -0.05 15.96
C HIS A 142 -12.49 -0.65 17.18
N CYS A 143 -13.13 -1.70 17.76
CA CYS A 143 -12.53 -2.52 18.79
C CYS A 143 -11.80 -3.72 18.19
N VAL A 144 -10.45 -3.66 18.19
CA VAL A 144 -9.59 -4.65 17.51
C VAL A 144 -9.72 -6.04 18.14
N LYS A 145 -10.01 -7.05 17.32
CA LYS A 145 -9.93 -8.47 17.67
C LYS A 145 -8.53 -8.97 17.25
N PRO A 146 -7.64 -9.39 18.18
CA PRO A 146 -6.21 -9.60 17.88
C PRO A 146 -5.90 -10.84 17.03
N SER A 147 -6.73 -11.87 17.08
CA SER A 147 -6.56 -13.13 16.33
C SER A 147 -7.88 -13.55 15.72
N PRO A 148 -8.37 -12.80 14.72
CA PRO A 148 -9.69 -13.04 14.15
C PRO A 148 -9.72 -14.30 13.28
N ASP A 149 -10.84 -15.01 13.32
CA ASP A 149 -11.21 -15.94 12.27
C ASP A 149 -11.84 -15.23 11.06
N VAL A 150 -12.14 -15.97 10.01
CA VAL A 150 -12.71 -15.40 8.77
C VAL A 150 -14.06 -14.72 9.03
N ALA A 151 -14.91 -15.29 9.89
CA ALA A 151 -16.21 -14.71 10.19
C ALA A 151 -16.07 -13.36 10.90
N GLN A 152 -15.11 -13.25 11.82
CA GLN A 152 -14.80 -12.01 12.53
C GLN A 152 -14.17 -10.94 11.63
N ILE A 153 -13.42 -11.34 10.60
CA ILE A 153 -12.90 -10.42 9.57
C ILE A 153 -14.05 -9.83 8.75
N LEU A 154 -14.97 -10.67 8.28
CA LEU A 154 -16.14 -10.22 7.51
C LEU A 154 -17.11 -9.37 8.36
N GLU A 155 -17.25 -9.71 9.65
CA GLU A 155 -18.02 -8.89 10.60
C GLU A 155 -17.38 -7.49 10.75
N ALA A 156 -16.08 -7.40 10.96
CA ALA A 156 -15.37 -6.12 11.09
C ALA A 156 -15.47 -5.26 9.81
N GLU A 157 -15.45 -5.88 8.64
CA GLU A 157 -15.71 -5.21 7.36
C GLU A 157 -17.13 -4.61 7.33
N GLN A 158 -18.15 -5.42 7.64
CA GLN A 158 -19.53 -4.97 7.63
C GLN A 158 -19.78 -3.86 8.67
N GLU A 159 -19.29 -4.02 9.91
CA GLU A 159 -19.35 -2.99 10.96
C GLU A 159 -18.75 -1.66 10.49
N THR A 160 -17.65 -1.73 9.74
CA THR A 160 -17.00 -0.54 9.18
C THR A 160 -17.88 0.14 8.13
N TYR A 161 -18.51 -0.61 7.25
CA TYR A 161 -19.45 -0.08 6.26
C TYR A 161 -20.66 0.59 6.93
N ASP A 162 -21.22 -0.04 7.96
CA ASP A 162 -22.36 0.49 8.71
C ASP A 162 -21.99 1.78 9.46
N TYR A 163 -20.82 1.82 10.09
CA TYR A 163 -20.29 3.01 10.76
C TYR A 163 -20.14 4.18 9.80
N ILE A 164 -19.47 3.96 8.65
CA ILE A 164 -19.26 4.99 7.64
C ILE A 164 -20.59 5.50 7.09
N THR A 165 -21.50 4.60 6.75
CA THR A 165 -22.82 4.94 6.26
C THR A 165 -23.60 5.80 7.27
N SER A 166 -23.49 5.50 8.56
CA SER A 166 -24.18 6.26 9.62
C SER A 166 -23.62 7.67 9.83
N LYS A 167 -22.32 7.86 9.57
CA LYS A 167 -21.61 9.10 9.91
C LYS A 167 -21.44 10.07 8.75
N TRP A 168 -21.33 9.56 7.52
CA TRP A 168 -21.01 10.36 6.32
C TRP A 168 -22.07 10.29 5.20
N ASN A 169 -23.27 9.79 5.48
CA ASN A 169 -24.37 9.76 4.51
C ASN A 169 -25.14 11.08 4.47
#